data_fb1d934ce0f4ba169e2e301bb11268b3
#
_entry.id   fb1d934ce0f4ba169e2e301bb11268b3
#
_cell.length_a   1.000
_cell.length_b   1.000
_cell.length_c   1.000
_cell.angle_alpha   90.00
_cell.angle_beta   90.00
_cell.angle_gamma   90.00
#
_symmetry.space_group_name_H-M   'P 1'
#
loop_
_entity.id
_entity.type
_entity.pdbx_description
1 polymer ?
#
loop_
_entity_poly.entity_id
_entity_poly.type
_entity_poly.pdbx_seq_one_letter_code
_entity_poly.pdbx_strand_id
1 'polypeptide(L)'
;MPNEVGVTRRHGLKAAAAAAVAGPLLTTAGPTHPASAGEHAGALNVMTFNVRFATVVDETPRWAVRRPVMRELLRRERPHVIGTQEGLYQQVRMIERDLGGHYEWIGTGRGGGSKDEFMAIFYDTRRLDPVEFDHFWLSDTPYTIASNTWDADWLRMVTWVRFADLADGGREFYVLNTHLDSVSQYARERSAGLIGETIAGWDRSLPVIVTGDFNAAAHDNRVYDLMLDIGLVDAWDAAASRSPAYGTHHGYRELRPGGRRIDWILTTPGVTTHWAGMNTFSVDGTYPSDHLPVQASMTLG
;
A
#
# COMPACT_ATOMS: atom_id res chain seq x y z
N MET A 1 81.41 -13.71 27.34
CA MET A 1 82.60 -13.14 26.69
C MET A 1 82.80 -13.81 25.33
N PRO A 2 83.22 -13.12 24.30
CA PRO A 2 83.15 -11.67 24.01
C PRO A 2 82.40 -11.37 22.73
N ASN A 3 82.03 -10.07 22.54
CA ASN A 3 82.44 -9.15 21.49
C ASN A 3 81.90 -9.45 20.06
N GLU A 4 81.58 -8.56 19.22
CA GLU A 4 81.66 -7.09 19.10
C GLU A 4 80.98 -6.65 17.81
N VAL A 5 80.60 -5.38 17.75
CA VAL A 5 80.73 -4.41 16.68
C VAL A 5 79.74 -4.43 15.51
N GLY A 6 78.95 -3.53 15.50
CA GLY A 6 78.38 -2.56 14.68
C GLY A 6 78.97 -2.26 13.33
N VAL A 7 78.06 -1.99 12.38
CA VAL A 7 78.30 -1.01 11.30
C VAL A 7 76.94 -0.53 10.77
N THR A 8 76.73 0.75 10.94
CA THR A 8 75.71 1.57 10.29
C THR A 8 75.96 1.66 8.79
N ARG A 9 74.94 1.37 7.99
CA ARG A 9 74.85 1.94 6.62
C ARG A 9 73.48 2.48 6.34
N ARG A 10 73.42 3.79 6.22
CA ARG A 10 72.33 4.56 5.60
C ARG A 10 72.27 4.20 4.15
N HIS A 11 71.10 3.80 3.66
CA HIS A 11 70.76 3.87 2.24
C HIS A 11 69.44 4.54 2.06
N GLY A 12 69.43 5.51 1.18
CA GLY A 12 68.39 6.50 0.97
C GLY A 12 67.08 5.90 0.45
N LEU A 13 66.00 6.42 0.95
CA LEU A 13 64.66 6.27 0.40
C LEU A 13 64.59 7.01 -0.96
N LYS A 14 64.38 6.25 -2.03
CA LYS A 14 63.81 6.80 -3.24
C LYS A 14 62.30 6.77 -3.10
N ALA A 15 61.68 7.93 -3.04
CA ALA A 15 60.25 8.09 -3.10
C ALA A 15 59.79 7.78 -4.55
N ALA A 16 59.03 6.68 -4.70
CA ALA A 16 58.28 6.42 -5.91
C ALA A 16 56.90 7.10 -5.79
N ALA A 17 56.70 8.14 -6.57
CA ALA A 17 55.39 8.75 -6.72
C ALA A 17 54.47 7.82 -7.50
N ALA A 18 53.50 7.22 -6.85
CA ALA A 18 52.41 6.51 -7.50
C ALA A 18 51.38 7.56 -7.96
N ALA A 19 51.28 7.76 -9.26
CA ALA A 19 50.21 8.52 -9.86
C ALA A 19 48.92 7.75 -9.77
N ALA A 20 48.01 8.21 -8.90
CA ALA A 20 46.66 7.70 -8.82
C ALA A 20 45.89 8.19 -10.05
N VAL A 21 45.60 7.31 -10.98
CA VAL A 21 44.66 7.56 -12.08
C VAL A 21 43.26 7.48 -11.46
N ALA A 22 42.67 8.64 -11.23
CA ALA A 22 41.24 8.74 -10.90
C ALA A 22 40.44 8.43 -12.16
N GLY A 23 39.99 7.18 -12.30
CA GLY A 23 38.95 6.82 -13.27
C GLY A 23 37.63 7.50 -12.89
N PRO A 24 36.80 7.90 -13.88
CA PRO A 24 35.49 8.44 -13.55
C PRO A 24 34.65 7.38 -12.84
N LEU A 25 34.24 7.65 -11.62
CA LEU A 25 33.16 6.93 -10.94
C LEU A 25 31.90 7.13 -11.78
N LEU A 26 31.57 6.15 -12.60
CA LEU A 26 30.23 6.01 -13.16
C LEU A 26 29.30 5.73 -11.99
N THR A 27 28.75 6.79 -11.40
CA THR A 27 27.56 6.70 -10.59
C THR A 27 26.44 6.25 -11.55
N THR A 28 26.14 4.95 -11.53
CA THR A 28 24.87 4.48 -12.09
C THR A 28 23.79 5.11 -11.22
N ALA A 29 23.19 6.20 -11.72
CA ALA A 29 21.96 6.71 -11.18
C ALA A 29 20.96 5.56 -11.31
N GLY A 30 20.66 4.89 -10.19
CA GLY A 30 19.52 4.01 -10.11
C GLY A 30 18.28 4.80 -10.53
N PRO A 31 17.21 4.14 -11.01
CA PRO A 31 16.03 4.83 -11.47
C PRO A 31 15.60 5.82 -10.40
N THR A 32 15.65 7.11 -10.75
CA THR A 32 15.11 8.17 -9.91
C THR A 32 13.63 7.88 -9.77
N HIS A 33 13.22 7.42 -8.61
CA HIS A 33 11.81 7.33 -8.28
C HIS A 33 11.25 8.75 -8.45
N PRO A 34 10.14 8.91 -9.20
CA PRO A 34 9.45 10.19 -9.19
C PRO A 34 9.16 10.55 -7.76
N ALA A 35 9.38 11.82 -7.42
CA ALA A 35 9.27 12.32 -6.06
C ALA A 35 8.07 11.71 -5.34
N SER A 36 8.33 11.21 -4.12
CA SER A 36 7.29 10.98 -3.13
C SER A 36 6.33 12.16 -3.18
N ALA A 37 5.04 11.91 -3.03
CA ALA A 37 3.98 12.93 -3.04
C ALA A 37 4.51 14.26 -2.53
N GLY A 38 4.64 15.26 -3.41
CA GLY A 38 5.18 16.57 -3.03
C GLY A 38 4.40 17.01 -1.81
N GLU A 39 5.09 17.43 -0.75
CA GLU A 39 4.44 17.82 0.51
C GLU A 39 3.53 19.03 0.26
N HIS A 40 2.30 18.76 -0.14
CA HIS A 40 1.24 19.75 -0.02
C HIS A 40 0.94 19.88 1.47
N ALA A 41 1.14 21.08 2.01
CA ALA A 41 0.90 21.33 3.43
C ALA A 41 -0.51 20.86 3.82
N GLY A 42 -0.61 19.99 4.82
CA GLY A 42 -1.87 19.43 5.28
C GLY A 42 -2.40 18.24 4.49
N ALA A 43 -1.77 17.81 3.38
CA ALA A 43 -2.27 16.68 2.61
C ALA A 43 -2.26 15.36 3.39
N LEU A 44 -3.31 14.57 3.22
CA LEU A 44 -3.44 13.19 3.70
C LEU A 44 -2.80 12.26 2.67
N ASN A 45 -1.85 11.44 3.09
CA ASN A 45 -1.22 10.41 2.26
C ASN A 45 -1.91 9.07 2.50
N VAL A 46 -2.52 8.52 1.47
CA VAL A 46 -3.29 7.27 1.49
C VAL A 46 -2.61 6.23 0.60
N MET A 47 -2.60 4.99 1.05
CA MET A 47 -2.09 3.85 0.28
C MET A 47 -3.11 2.71 0.31
N THR A 48 -3.33 2.05 -0.83
CA THR A 48 -3.90 0.70 -0.90
C THR A 48 -2.80 -0.27 -1.27
N PHE A 49 -2.73 -1.40 -0.59
CA PHE A 49 -1.65 -2.35 -0.79
C PHE A 49 -2.08 -3.80 -0.50
N ASN A 50 -2.30 -4.58 -1.54
CA ASN A 50 -2.36 -6.02 -1.40
C ASN A 50 -0.95 -6.54 -1.04
N VAL A 51 -0.79 -7.06 0.20
CA VAL A 51 0.52 -7.45 0.74
C VAL A 51 0.93 -8.87 0.38
N ARG A 52 0.12 -9.57 -0.37
CA ARG A 52 0.25 -11.00 -0.68
C ARG A 52 0.38 -11.86 0.57
N PHE A 53 -0.57 -12.76 0.79
CA PHE A 53 -0.56 -13.62 1.97
C PHE A 53 0.70 -14.49 2.08
N ALA A 54 1.10 -14.78 3.33
CA ALA A 54 2.27 -15.58 3.63
C ALA A 54 1.96 -17.07 3.52
N THR A 55 1.98 -17.61 2.31
CA THR A 55 1.91 -19.04 2.08
C THR A 55 3.30 -19.63 1.82
N VAL A 56 3.43 -20.94 2.06
CA VAL A 56 4.66 -21.71 1.76
C VAL A 56 4.56 -22.37 0.38
N VAL A 57 3.44 -22.21 -0.31
CA VAL A 57 3.17 -22.84 -1.59
C VAL A 57 3.66 -21.92 -2.71
N ASP A 58 4.36 -22.48 -3.67
CA ASP A 58 4.78 -21.93 -4.95
C ASP A 58 6.11 -21.19 -5.03
N GLU A 59 6.54 -20.98 -6.26
CA GLU A 59 7.76 -20.28 -6.71
C GLU A 59 7.78 -18.77 -6.32
N THR A 60 6.79 -18.30 -5.56
CA THR A 60 6.70 -16.91 -5.14
C THR A 60 7.68 -16.61 -4.00
N PRO A 61 8.28 -15.41 -3.95
CA PRO A 61 9.16 -15.04 -2.86
C PRO A 61 8.45 -15.15 -1.50
N ARG A 62 9.04 -15.93 -0.59
CA ARG A 62 8.48 -16.15 0.75
C ARG A 62 8.37 -14.84 1.53
N TRP A 63 7.40 -14.75 2.42
CA TRP A 63 7.22 -13.58 3.28
C TRP A 63 8.50 -13.12 3.99
N ALA A 64 9.29 -14.05 4.50
CA ALA A 64 10.56 -13.73 5.15
C ALA A 64 11.55 -12.97 4.24
N VAL A 65 11.50 -13.21 2.92
CA VAL A 65 12.31 -12.50 1.91
C VAL A 65 11.70 -11.14 1.57
N ARG A 66 10.38 -11.05 1.44
CA ARG A 66 9.66 -9.84 1.04
C ARG A 66 9.52 -8.81 2.16
N ARG A 67 9.37 -9.27 3.41
CA ARG A 67 9.14 -8.41 4.58
C ARG A 67 10.20 -7.32 4.77
N PRO A 68 11.52 -7.56 4.67
CA PRO A 68 12.52 -6.50 4.75
C PRO A 68 12.31 -5.40 3.72
N VAL A 69 11.95 -5.78 2.48
CA VAL A 69 11.66 -4.83 1.39
C VAL A 69 10.39 -4.04 1.69
N MET A 70 9.33 -4.71 2.16
CA MET A 70 8.09 -4.06 2.58
C MET A 70 8.31 -3.07 3.72
N ARG A 71 9.09 -3.46 4.73
CA ARG A 71 9.45 -2.57 5.84
C ARG A 71 10.16 -1.30 5.35
N GLU A 72 11.10 -1.44 4.43
CA GLU A 72 11.82 -0.30 3.87
C GLU A 72 10.89 0.62 3.09
N LEU A 73 10.06 0.06 2.21
CA LEU A 73 9.02 0.79 1.49
C LEU A 73 8.14 1.60 2.45
N LEU A 74 7.52 0.94 3.42
CA LEU A 74 6.56 1.57 4.32
C LEU A 74 7.20 2.67 5.18
N ARG A 75 8.44 2.48 5.63
CA ARG A 75 9.20 3.48 6.37
C ARG A 75 9.63 4.67 5.53
N ARG A 76 9.81 4.47 4.24
CA ARG A 76 10.12 5.52 3.28
C ARG A 76 8.89 6.36 2.97
N GLU A 77 7.80 5.71 2.63
CA GLU A 77 6.57 6.37 2.16
C GLU A 77 5.75 6.98 3.31
N ARG A 78 5.74 6.35 4.49
CA ARG A 78 5.03 6.80 5.70
C ARG A 78 3.61 7.30 5.43
N PRO A 79 2.72 6.49 4.80
CA PRO A 79 1.36 6.90 4.54
C PRO A 79 0.61 7.14 5.85
N HIS A 80 -0.31 8.11 5.89
CA HIS A 80 -1.16 8.33 7.05
C HIS A 80 -2.23 7.24 7.20
N VAL A 81 -2.68 6.67 6.08
CA VAL A 81 -3.63 5.54 6.01
C VAL A 81 -3.11 4.50 5.03
N ILE A 82 -3.22 3.22 5.40
CA ILE A 82 -2.91 2.09 4.52
C ILE A 82 -4.05 1.08 4.60
N GLY A 83 -4.84 0.93 3.53
CA GLY A 83 -5.73 -0.20 3.36
C GLY A 83 -4.94 -1.40 2.84
N THR A 84 -4.89 -2.50 3.60
CA THR A 84 -4.17 -3.72 3.18
C THR A 84 -5.12 -4.85 2.86
N GLN A 85 -4.77 -5.69 1.89
CA GLN A 85 -5.48 -6.90 1.51
C GLN A 85 -4.54 -8.11 1.62
N GLU A 86 -5.10 -9.30 1.78
CA GLU A 86 -4.42 -10.60 1.92
C GLU A 86 -3.54 -10.78 3.17
N GLY A 87 -3.38 -9.79 4.01
CA GLY A 87 -2.54 -9.92 5.20
C GLY A 87 -3.09 -10.98 6.17
N LEU A 88 -2.35 -12.05 6.45
CA LEU A 88 -2.67 -12.95 7.56
C LEU A 88 -2.35 -12.27 8.90
N TYR A 89 -3.00 -12.69 10.00
CA TYR A 89 -2.81 -12.09 11.32
C TYR A 89 -1.34 -11.86 11.68
N GLN A 90 -0.48 -12.84 11.44
CA GLN A 90 0.94 -12.71 11.74
C GLN A 90 1.65 -11.67 10.86
N GLN A 91 1.23 -11.52 9.58
CA GLN A 91 1.75 -10.48 8.71
C GLN A 91 1.31 -9.09 9.18
N VAL A 92 0.03 -8.92 9.51
CA VAL A 92 -0.51 -7.65 10.05
C VAL A 92 0.27 -7.23 11.29
N ARG A 93 0.49 -8.15 12.26
CA ARG A 93 1.31 -7.90 13.46
C ARG A 93 2.78 -7.60 13.15
N MET A 94 3.34 -8.15 12.08
CA MET A 94 4.70 -7.85 11.65
C MET A 94 4.79 -6.48 10.97
N ILE A 95 3.81 -6.15 10.14
CA ILE A 95 3.72 -4.83 9.48
C ILE A 95 3.58 -3.72 10.52
N GLU A 96 2.70 -3.89 11.52
CA GLU A 96 2.56 -2.95 12.64
C GLU A 96 3.92 -2.65 13.31
N ARG A 97 4.67 -3.70 13.65
CA ARG A 97 6.01 -3.54 14.24
C ARG A 97 7.02 -2.86 13.31
N ASP A 98 6.91 -3.12 12.01
CA ASP A 98 7.81 -2.57 11.00
C ASP A 98 7.52 -1.09 10.72
N LEU A 99 6.26 -0.66 10.81
CA LEU A 99 5.84 0.74 10.70
C LEU A 99 6.30 1.59 11.90
N GLY A 100 6.32 1.01 13.11
CA GLY A 100 6.78 1.67 14.33
C GLY A 100 5.64 2.03 15.29
N GLY A 101 5.99 2.46 16.51
CA GLY A 101 5.07 2.60 17.64
C GLY A 101 4.04 3.74 17.55
N HIS A 102 3.99 4.44 16.42
CA HIS A 102 2.99 5.47 16.14
C HIS A 102 1.98 5.01 15.06
N TYR A 103 2.01 3.74 14.68
CA TYR A 103 0.99 3.15 13.85
C TYR A 103 0.19 2.12 14.64
N GLU A 104 -1.10 2.18 14.44
CA GLU A 104 -2.06 1.18 14.88
C GLU A 104 -2.85 0.66 13.68
N TRP A 105 -3.70 -0.34 13.88
CA TRP A 105 -4.55 -0.88 12.83
C TRP A 105 -5.88 -1.36 13.37
N ILE A 106 -6.89 -1.32 12.49
CA ILE A 106 -8.23 -1.84 12.70
C ILE A 106 -8.53 -2.87 11.63
N GLY A 107 -9.07 -4.01 12.02
CA GLY A 107 -9.42 -5.09 11.10
C GLY A 107 -9.76 -6.39 11.81
N THR A 108 -10.35 -7.31 11.07
CA THR A 108 -10.58 -8.69 11.50
C THR A 108 -10.31 -9.63 10.33
N GLY A 109 -10.01 -10.89 10.61
CA GLY A 109 -9.88 -11.90 9.57
C GLY A 109 -11.24 -12.20 8.93
N ARG A 110 -11.28 -12.43 7.64
CA ARG A 110 -12.54 -12.72 6.91
C ARG A 110 -13.25 -14.00 7.39
N GLY A 111 -12.53 -14.92 8.02
CA GLY A 111 -13.10 -16.07 8.73
C GLY A 111 -13.53 -15.78 10.17
N GLY A 112 -13.46 -14.52 10.61
CA GLY A 112 -13.76 -14.06 11.97
C GLY A 112 -12.55 -14.10 12.89
N GLY A 113 -12.38 -13.06 13.72
CA GLY A 113 -11.26 -12.92 14.65
C GLY A 113 -9.91 -12.92 13.97
N SER A 114 -9.03 -13.87 14.31
CA SER A 114 -7.70 -13.99 13.69
C SER A 114 -7.63 -14.99 12.53
N LYS A 115 -8.79 -15.44 12.03
CA LYS A 115 -8.84 -16.47 10.99
C LYS A 115 -8.81 -15.85 9.60
N ASP A 116 -7.98 -16.46 8.71
CA ASP A 116 -7.90 -16.10 7.31
C ASP A 116 -7.31 -14.69 7.08
N GLU A 117 -7.48 -14.13 5.90
CA GLU A 117 -6.94 -12.85 5.46
C GLU A 117 -7.68 -11.66 6.06
N PHE A 118 -6.96 -10.57 6.32
CA PHE A 118 -7.47 -9.33 6.89
C PHE A 118 -7.61 -8.25 5.81
N MET A 119 -8.67 -7.48 5.95
CA MET A 119 -8.82 -6.18 5.28
C MET A 119 -8.44 -5.08 6.27
N ALA A 120 -7.18 -5.08 6.72
CA ALA A 120 -6.74 -4.16 7.76
C ALA A 120 -6.54 -2.74 7.24
N ILE A 121 -6.88 -1.75 8.08
CA ILE A 121 -6.57 -0.34 7.88
C ILE A 121 -5.55 0.06 8.93
N PHE A 122 -4.29 0.30 8.50
CA PHE A 122 -3.26 0.90 9.34
C PHE A 122 -3.36 2.42 9.28
N TYR A 123 -3.05 3.09 10.38
CA TYR A 123 -3.11 4.55 10.46
C TYR A 123 -2.04 5.13 11.39
N ASP A 124 -1.58 6.34 11.09
CA ASP A 124 -0.63 7.10 11.92
C ASP A 124 -1.39 7.81 13.04
N THR A 125 -1.24 7.35 14.28
CA THR A 125 -1.92 7.86 15.48
C THR A 125 -1.54 9.29 15.84
N ARG A 126 -0.46 9.83 15.28
CA ARG A 126 -0.06 11.23 15.46
C ARG A 126 -0.94 12.17 14.65
N ARG A 127 -1.63 11.65 13.65
CA ARG A 127 -2.48 12.40 12.75
C ARG A 127 -3.96 12.01 12.84
N LEU A 128 -4.26 10.74 13.03
CA LEU A 128 -5.60 10.19 12.92
C LEU A 128 -6.06 9.56 14.22
N ASP A 129 -7.27 9.93 14.64
CA ASP A 129 -7.96 9.34 15.79
C ASP A 129 -9.21 8.58 15.30
N PRO A 130 -9.33 7.27 15.54
CA PRO A 130 -10.50 6.51 15.13
C PRO A 130 -11.71 6.84 16.01
N VAL A 131 -12.77 7.37 15.40
CA VAL A 131 -14.02 7.75 16.09
C VAL A 131 -15.01 6.60 16.13
N GLU A 132 -15.09 5.86 15.03
CA GLU A 132 -16.02 4.75 14.85
C GLU A 132 -15.47 3.77 13.83
N PHE A 133 -15.76 2.48 13.96
CA PHE A 133 -15.40 1.48 12.98
C PHE A 133 -16.31 0.28 13.04
N ASP A 134 -16.40 -0.47 11.94
CA ASP A 134 -17.09 -1.77 11.89
C ASP A 134 -16.58 -2.60 10.72
N HIS A 135 -17.11 -3.81 10.64
CA HIS A 135 -16.83 -4.81 9.60
C HIS A 135 -18.11 -5.39 9.08
N PHE A 136 -18.17 -5.67 7.77
CA PHE A 136 -19.26 -6.42 7.19
C PHE A 136 -18.79 -7.35 6.07
N TRP A 137 -19.50 -8.46 5.88
CA TRP A 137 -19.20 -9.44 4.84
C TRP A 137 -19.97 -9.11 3.56
N LEU A 138 -19.33 -9.33 2.43
CA LEU A 138 -19.90 -9.08 1.12
C LEU A 138 -20.82 -10.26 0.73
N SER A 139 -22.05 -10.20 1.23
CA SER A 139 -23.07 -11.23 1.12
C SER A 139 -24.47 -10.65 1.38
N ASP A 140 -25.53 -11.45 1.19
CA ASP A 140 -26.91 -11.05 1.54
C ASP A 140 -27.13 -10.96 3.08
N THR A 141 -26.19 -11.46 3.89
CA THR A 141 -26.22 -11.36 5.35
C THR A 141 -24.93 -10.70 5.87
N PRO A 142 -24.74 -9.39 5.61
CA PRO A 142 -23.46 -8.72 5.79
C PRO A 142 -22.91 -8.73 7.21
N TYR A 143 -23.78 -8.80 8.21
CA TYR A 143 -23.38 -8.84 9.62
C TYR A 143 -23.23 -10.25 10.19
N THR A 144 -23.34 -11.27 9.35
CA THR A 144 -23.02 -12.66 9.72
C THR A 144 -21.58 -12.97 9.39
N ILE A 145 -20.78 -13.27 10.42
CA ILE A 145 -19.35 -13.59 10.29
C ILE A 145 -19.16 -14.75 9.30
N ALA A 146 -18.22 -14.55 8.36
CA ALA A 146 -17.88 -15.51 7.33
C ALA A 146 -19.03 -15.86 6.38
N SER A 147 -20.01 -14.97 6.20
CA SER A 147 -21.09 -15.16 5.26
C SER A 147 -20.59 -15.07 3.81
N ASN A 148 -21.05 -15.99 2.97
CA ASN A 148 -20.83 -16.03 1.52
C ASN A 148 -22.09 -16.59 0.83
N THR A 149 -22.85 -15.74 0.15
CA THR A 149 -24.14 -16.09 -0.45
C THR A 149 -24.21 -15.82 -1.95
N TRP A 150 -23.14 -15.27 -2.55
CA TRP A 150 -23.13 -14.85 -3.97
C TRP A 150 -22.21 -15.70 -4.83
N ASP A 151 -22.01 -16.97 -4.46
CA ASP A 151 -21.11 -17.90 -5.15
C ASP A 151 -19.70 -17.31 -5.37
N ALA A 152 -19.23 -16.53 -4.40
CA ALA A 152 -17.86 -16.07 -4.37
C ALA A 152 -16.93 -17.24 -4.00
N ASP A 153 -15.79 -17.35 -4.67
CA ASP A 153 -14.80 -18.39 -4.40
C ASP A 153 -14.20 -18.26 -2.99
N TRP A 154 -14.16 -17.03 -2.50
CA TRP A 154 -13.55 -16.69 -1.20
C TRP A 154 -14.50 -15.86 -0.35
N LEU A 155 -14.35 -15.97 0.95
CA LEU A 155 -14.97 -15.02 1.87
C LEU A 155 -14.45 -13.61 1.58
N ARG A 156 -15.36 -12.65 1.40
CA ARG A 156 -15.02 -11.25 1.14
C ARG A 156 -15.71 -10.35 2.13
N MET A 157 -15.01 -9.28 2.51
CA MET A 157 -15.49 -8.38 3.54
C MET A 157 -14.96 -6.97 3.34
N VAL A 158 -15.51 -6.07 4.13
CA VAL A 158 -15.11 -4.69 4.26
C VAL A 158 -14.71 -4.42 5.71
N THR A 159 -13.65 -3.65 5.89
CA THR A 159 -13.38 -2.91 7.12
C THR A 159 -13.55 -1.43 6.82
N TRP A 160 -14.23 -0.69 7.69
CA TRP A 160 -14.30 0.75 7.57
C TRP A 160 -14.04 1.43 8.91
N VAL A 161 -13.54 2.66 8.84
CA VAL A 161 -13.22 3.50 10.00
C VAL A 161 -13.62 4.94 9.68
N ARG A 162 -14.28 5.61 10.62
CA ARG A 162 -14.44 7.05 10.64
C ARG A 162 -13.33 7.64 11.50
N PHE A 163 -12.46 8.43 10.89
CA PHE A 163 -11.35 9.10 11.54
C PHE A 163 -11.63 10.58 11.75
N ALA A 164 -11.02 11.14 12.80
CA ALA A 164 -10.79 12.57 12.93
C ALA A 164 -9.34 12.88 12.53
N ASP A 165 -9.13 13.82 11.60
CA ASP A 165 -7.80 14.32 11.20
C ASP A 165 -7.34 15.41 12.18
N LEU A 166 -6.43 15.06 13.08
CA LEU A 166 -5.88 15.96 14.11
C LEU A 166 -5.08 17.13 13.51
N ALA A 167 -4.55 16.96 12.29
CA ALA A 167 -3.83 18.01 11.58
C ALA A 167 -4.77 18.99 10.83
N ASP A 168 -6.06 18.64 10.69
CA ASP A 168 -7.09 19.47 10.07
C ASP A 168 -8.24 19.80 11.06
N GLY A 169 -7.88 20.18 12.26
CA GLY A 169 -8.83 20.64 13.28
C GLY A 169 -9.85 19.59 13.73
N GLY A 170 -9.56 18.32 13.56
CA GLY A 170 -10.47 17.23 13.91
C GLY A 170 -11.54 16.96 12.85
N ARG A 171 -11.34 17.39 11.59
CA ARG A 171 -12.23 17.06 10.47
C ARG A 171 -12.41 15.55 10.37
N GLU A 172 -13.65 15.12 10.32
CA GLU A 172 -13.96 13.70 10.20
C GLU A 172 -14.10 13.28 8.74
N PHE A 173 -13.77 12.01 8.48
CA PHE A 173 -13.92 11.36 7.18
C PHE A 173 -13.95 9.84 7.33
N TYR A 174 -14.51 9.15 6.35
CA TYR A 174 -14.54 7.68 6.33
C TYR A 174 -13.42 7.11 5.47
N VAL A 175 -12.85 6.00 5.93
CA VAL A 175 -12.01 5.12 5.13
C VAL A 175 -12.63 3.74 5.08
N LEU A 176 -12.79 3.19 3.88
CA LEU A 176 -13.28 1.85 3.63
C LEU A 176 -12.21 1.05 2.91
N ASN A 177 -11.92 -0.17 3.35
CA ASN A 177 -10.97 -1.07 2.71
C ASN A 177 -11.60 -2.41 2.40
N THR A 178 -11.39 -2.91 1.17
CA THR A 178 -11.99 -4.15 0.68
C THR A 178 -11.03 -4.97 -0.19
N HIS A 179 -11.39 -6.24 -0.41
CA HIS A 179 -10.80 -7.11 -1.41
C HIS A 179 -11.92 -7.91 -2.06
N LEU A 180 -12.25 -7.60 -3.31
CA LEU A 180 -13.34 -8.25 -4.02
C LEU A 180 -12.94 -9.64 -4.54
N ASP A 181 -13.93 -10.44 -4.93
CA ASP A 181 -13.67 -11.80 -5.38
C ASP A 181 -12.86 -11.86 -6.68
N SER A 182 -11.89 -12.76 -6.74
CA SER A 182 -10.99 -12.87 -7.88
C SER A 182 -11.58 -13.62 -9.08
N VAL A 183 -12.65 -14.39 -8.88
CA VAL A 183 -13.25 -15.26 -9.88
C VAL A 183 -14.65 -14.81 -10.29
N SER A 184 -15.57 -14.66 -9.33
CA SER A 184 -16.97 -14.39 -9.58
C SER A 184 -17.24 -12.91 -9.92
N GLN A 185 -17.52 -12.63 -11.20
CA GLN A 185 -17.93 -11.28 -11.63
C GLN A 185 -19.26 -10.87 -10.95
N TYR A 186 -20.20 -11.83 -10.82
CA TYR A 186 -21.47 -11.60 -10.13
C TYR A 186 -21.26 -11.16 -8.68
N ALA A 187 -20.40 -11.87 -7.93
CA ALA A 187 -20.10 -11.51 -6.55
C ALA A 187 -19.44 -10.12 -6.46
N ARG A 188 -18.54 -9.75 -7.39
CA ARG A 188 -17.95 -8.41 -7.45
C ARG A 188 -18.98 -7.31 -7.66
N GLU A 189 -19.92 -7.51 -8.60
CA GLU A 189 -20.98 -6.53 -8.89
C GLU A 189 -21.95 -6.37 -7.70
N ARG A 190 -22.35 -7.48 -7.06
CA ARG A 190 -23.13 -7.45 -5.82
C ARG A 190 -22.38 -6.72 -4.69
N SER A 191 -21.08 -6.95 -4.58
CA SER A 191 -20.21 -6.29 -3.61
C SER A 191 -20.16 -4.78 -3.83
N ALA A 192 -20.01 -4.32 -5.06
CA ALA A 192 -20.05 -2.88 -5.40
C ALA A 192 -21.40 -2.26 -5.03
N GLY A 193 -22.51 -2.96 -5.27
CA GLY A 193 -23.84 -2.53 -4.87
C GLY A 193 -23.96 -2.35 -3.33
N LEU A 194 -23.56 -3.37 -2.55
CA LEU A 194 -23.63 -3.33 -1.10
C LEU A 194 -22.71 -2.23 -0.50
N ILE A 195 -21.51 -2.04 -1.06
CA ILE A 195 -20.62 -0.97 -0.67
C ILE A 195 -21.30 0.38 -0.93
N GLY A 196 -21.92 0.55 -2.10
CA GLY A 196 -22.66 1.77 -2.45
C GLY A 196 -23.83 2.04 -1.51
N GLU A 197 -24.65 1.04 -1.19
CA GLU A 197 -25.72 1.13 -0.22
C GLU A 197 -25.22 1.55 1.18
N THR A 198 -24.09 0.97 1.61
CA THR A 198 -23.46 1.29 2.89
C THR A 198 -23.00 2.75 2.92
N ILE A 199 -22.27 3.21 1.91
CA ILE A 199 -21.79 4.59 1.81
C ILE A 199 -22.98 5.56 1.74
N ALA A 200 -24.04 5.22 1.04
CA ALA A 200 -25.25 6.05 0.95
C ALA A 200 -25.98 6.24 2.30
N GLY A 201 -25.78 5.31 3.22
CA GLY A 201 -26.31 5.35 4.60
C GLY A 201 -25.47 6.21 5.57
N TRP A 202 -24.26 6.59 5.19
CA TRP A 202 -23.39 7.41 6.03
C TRP A 202 -23.71 8.91 5.96
N ASP A 203 -23.09 9.69 6.85
CA ASP A 203 -23.18 11.15 6.81
C ASP A 203 -22.56 11.68 5.51
N ARG A 204 -23.40 12.18 4.62
CA ARG A 204 -23.01 12.69 3.31
C ARG A 204 -22.20 13.98 3.34
N SER A 205 -22.11 14.63 4.50
CA SER A 205 -21.26 15.81 4.67
C SER A 205 -19.80 15.45 4.88
N LEU A 206 -19.52 14.18 5.21
CA LEU A 206 -18.17 13.69 5.47
C LEU A 206 -17.58 13.04 4.21
N PRO A 207 -16.32 13.34 3.89
CA PRO A 207 -15.62 12.68 2.81
C PRO A 207 -15.48 11.17 3.05
N VAL A 208 -15.52 10.39 1.96
CA VAL A 208 -15.25 8.95 1.98
C VAL A 208 -14.06 8.65 1.10
N ILE A 209 -13.14 7.84 1.59
CA ILE A 209 -12.00 7.27 0.86
C ILE A 209 -12.19 5.76 0.83
N VAL A 210 -12.20 5.16 -0.37
CA VAL A 210 -12.30 3.73 -0.56
C VAL A 210 -10.97 3.22 -1.09
N THR A 211 -10.40 2.23 -0.43
CA THR A 211 -9.17 1.53 -0.84
C THR A 211 -9.48 0.06 -1.09
N GLY A 212 -8.81 -0.57 -2.02
CA GLY A 212 -9.01 -2.00 -2.22
C GLY A 212 -8.27 -2.58 -3.42
N ASP A 213 -8.17 -3.92 -3.40
CA ASP A 213 -8.00 -4.75 -4.58
C ASP A 213 -9.40 -5.18 -5.04
N PHE A 214 -9.82 -4.61 -6.16
CA PHE A 214 -11.17 -4.85 -6.68
C PHE A 214 -11.24 -6.06 -7.61
N ASN A 215 -10.10 -6.68 -7.93
CA ASN A 215 -10.00 -7.78 -8.90
C ASN A 215 -10.73 -7.48 -10.23
N ALA A 216 -10.87 -6.22 -10.55
CA ALA A 216 -11.55 -5.67 -11.72
C ALA A 216 -10.68 -4.56 -12.31
N ALA A 217 -10.58 -4.50 -13.64
CA ALA A 217 -9.77 -3.48 -14.31
C ALA A 217 -10.52 -2.14 -14.32
N ALA A 218 -9.85 -1.08 -13.87
CA ALA A 218 -10.36 0.28 -14.04
C ALA A 218 -10.62 0.57 -15.52
N HIS A 219 -11.73 1.24 -15.83
CA HIS A 219 -12.20 1.59 -17.18
C HIS A 219 -12.58 0.41 -18.08
N ASP A 220 -12.47 -0.83 -17.62
CA ASP A 220 -12.73 -2.03 -18.43
C ASP A 220 -13.47 -3.12 -17.64
N ASN A 221 -14.32 -2.72 -16.69
CA ASN A 221 -15.13 -3.67 -15.92
C ASN A 221 -16.35 -2.98 -15.30
N ARG A 222 -17.50 -3.64 -15.33
CA ARG A 222 -18.77 -3.13 -14.77
C ARG A 222 -18.68 -2.76 -13.28
N VAL A 223 -17.82 -3.41 -12.50
CA VAL A 223 -17.57 -3.05 -11.09
C VAL A 223 -17.04 -1.63 -10.98
N TYR A 224 -16.11 -1.24 -11.85
CA TYR A 224 -15.57 0.11 -11.88
C TYR A 224 -16.68 1.13 -12.19
N ASP A 225 -17.50 0.86 -13.21
CA ASP A 225 -18.64 1.73 -13.56
C ASP A 225 -19.61 1.87 -12.37
N LEU A 226 -19.96 0.75 -11.70
CA LEU A 226 -20.86 0.77 -10.55
C LEU A 226 -20.31 1.63 -9.40
N MET A 227 -19.00 1.59 -9.13
CA MET A 227 -18.39 2.41 -8.09
C MET A 227 -18.39 3.90 -8.46
N LEU A 228 -18.29 4.26 -9.74
CA LEU A 228 -18.43 5.64 -10.21
C LEU A 228 -19.90 6.08 -10.25
N ASP A 229 -20.82 5.20 -10.63
CA ASP A 229 -22.26 5.48 -10.69
C ASP A 229 -22.85 5.89 -9.32
N ILE A 230 -22.28 5.40 -8.21
CA ILE A 230 -22.66 5.84 -6.86
C ILE A 230 -22.05 7.19 -6.45
N GLY A 231 -21.32 7.85 -7.36
CA GLY A 231 -20.77 9.18 -7.19
C GLY A 231 -19.32 9.22 -6.69
N LEU A 232 -18.62 8.07 -6.65
CA LEU A 232 -17.19 8.06 -6.33
C LEU A 232 -16.34 8.52 -7.53
N VAL A 233 -15.18 9.06 -7.23
CA VAL A 233 -14.19 9.57 -8.18
C VAL A 233 -12.90 8.78 -8.02
N ASP A 234 -12.31 8.31 -9.12
CA ASP A 234 -11.00 7.65 -9.07
C ASP A 234 -9.90 8.69 -8.79
N ALA A 235 -9.22 8.53 -7.66
CA ALA A 235 -8.13 9.41 -7.25
C ALA A 235 -6.99 9.43 -8.28
N TRP A 236 -6.78 8.33 -9.01
CA TRP A 236 -5.80 8.30 -10.11
C TRP A 236 -6.19 9.24 -11.24
N ASP A 237 -7.45 9.22 -11.66
CA ASP A 237 -7.91 10.05 -12.78
C ASP A 237 -8.05 11.52 -12.41
N ALA A 238 -8.46 11.79 -11.17
CA ALA A 238 -8.62 13.16 -10.64
C ALA A 238 -7.28 13.83 -10.25
N ALA A 239 -6.19 13.06 -10.15
CA ALA A 239 -4.91 13.59 -9.68
C ALA A 239 -4.35 14.67 -10.60
N ALA A 240 -3.90 15.78 -10.00
CA ALA A 240 -3.22 16.86 -10.71
C ALA A 240 -1.89 16.40 -11.35
N SER A 241 -1.23 15.40 -10.74
CA SER A 241 -0.04 14.76 -11.28
C SER A 241 -0.01 13.27 -10.93
N ARG A 242 0.66 12.46 -11.77
CA ARG A 242 0.69 11.00 -11.63
C ARG A 242 2.07 10.43 -11.89
N SER A 243 2.37 9.27 -11.27
CA SER A 243 3.50 8.44 -11.69
C SER A 243 3.27 7.82 -13.07
N PRO A 244 4.29 7.22 -13.69
CA PRO A 244 4.04 6.32 -14.82
C PRO A 244 3.04 5.23 -14.44
N ALA A 245 2.15 4.87 -15.38
CA ALA A 245 1.14 3.84 -15.19
C ALA A 245 1.70 2.44 -15.46
N TYR A 246 1.39 1.50 -14.58
CA TYR A 246 1.69 0.08 -14.73
C TYR A 246 0.46 -0.77 -14.41
N GLY A 247 0.50 -2.07 -14.73
CA GLY A 247 -0.43 -3.02 -14.15
C GLY A 247 -0.16 -3.16 -12.66
N THR A 248 -1.20 -3.01 -11.82
CA THR A 248 -1.01 -3.07 -10.36
C THR A 248 -0.71 -4.47 -9.84
N HIS A 249 -1.22 -5.51 -10.49
CA HIS A 249 -0.81 -6.91 -10.25
C HIS A 249 0.22 -7.35 -11.29
N HIS A 250 1.47 -7.52 -10.87
CA HIS A 250 2.56 -7.96 -11.75
C HIS A 250 2.96 -9.43 -11.54
N GLY A 251 2.52 -10.07 -10.46
CA GLY A 251 2.80 -11.49 -10.20
C GLY A 251 4.29 -11.81 -10.14
N TYR A 252 5.11 -10.92 -9.59
CA TYR A 252 6.59 -11.00 -9.56
C TYR A 252 7.26 -11.08 -10.94
N ARG A 253 6.56 -10.63 -11.99
CA ARG A 253 7.08 -10.54 -13.36
C ARG A 253 7.50 -9.10 -13.68
N GLU A 254 8.05 -8.91 -14.85
CA GLU A 254 8.36 -7.58 -15.37
C GLU A 254 7.13 -6.67 -15.39
N LEU A 255 7.32 -5.43 -14.94
CA LEU A 255 6.24 -4.44 -14.89
C LEU A 255 5.76 -4.11 -16.31
N ARG A 256 4.46 -4.08 -16.51
CA ARG A 256 3.83 -3.77 -17.80
C ARG A 256 3.35 -2.32 -17.82
N PRO A 257 4.01 -1.42 -18.56
CA PRO A 257 3.51 -0.07 -18.77
C PRO A 257 2.08 -0.07 -19.32
N GLY A 258 1.20 0.78 -18.77
CA GLY A 258 -0.20 0.85 -19.18
C GLY A 258 -1.01 -0.41 -18.93
N GLY A 259 -0.53 -1.32 -18.05
CA GLY A 259 -1.27 -2.53 -17.68
C GLY A 259 -2.52 -2.26 -16.85
N ARG A 260 -3.30 -3.31 -16.56
CA ARG A 260 -4.56 -3.20 -15.83
C ARG A 260 -4.33 -2.72 -14.39
N ARG A 261 -5.08 -1.69 -13.98
CA ARG A 261 -5.18 -1.26 -12.59
C ARG A 261 -6.36 -2.00 -11.94
N ILE A 262 -6.09 -2.86 -10.99
CA ILE A 262 -7.13 -3.58 -10.22
C ILE A 262 -7.15 -3.15 -8.75
N ASP A 263 -6.11 -2.43 -8.31
CA ASP A 263 -6.04 -1.80 -7.00
C ASP A 263 -6.36 -0.31 -7.18
N TRP A 264 -7.38 0.19 -6.46
CA TRP A 264 -7.88 1.56 -6.63
C TRP A 264 -7.97 2.30 -5.30
N ILE A 265 -7.86 3.63 -5.39
CA ILE A 265 -8.27 4.58 -4.37
C ILE A 265 -9.38 5.43 -4.99
N LEU A 266 -10.58 5.36 -4.41
CA LEU A 266 -11.72 6.15 -4.84
C LEU A 266 -12.11 7.12 -3.73
N THR A 267 -12.68 8.26 -4.08
CA THR A 267 -13.09 9.29 -3.11
C THR A 267 -14.45 9.83 -3.45
N THR A 268 -15.16 10.38 -2.46
CA THR A 268 -16.31 11.22 -2.74
C THR A 268 -15.89 12.54 -3.41
N PRO A 269 -16.78 13.20 -4.19
CA PRO A 269 -16.53 14.53 -4.71
C PRO A 269 -16.19 15.52 -3.59
N GLY A 270 -15.32 16.50 -3.91
CA GLY A 270 -14.84 17.49 -2.93
C GLY A 270 -13.44 17.15 -2.39
N VAL A 271 -13.02 15.89 -2.37
CA VAL A 271 -11.62 15.53 -2.11
C VAL A 271 -10.76 15.95 -3.29
N THR A 272 -9.71 16.72 -3.03
CA THR A 272 -8.74 17.13 -4.06
C THR A 272 -7.52 16.22 -4.04
N THR A 273 -7.30 15.47 -5.12
CA THR A 273 -6.12 14.63 -5.28
C THR A 273 -5.00 15.41 -5.96
N HIS A 274 -3.91 15.67 -5.23
CA HIS A 274 -2.75 16.40 -5.74
C HIS A 274 -1.83 15.52 -6.55
N TRP A 275 -1.65 14.28 -6.11
CA TRP A 275 -0.80 13.29 -6.76
C TRP A 275 -1.37 11.89 -6.55
N ALA A 276 -1.20 11.04 -7.55
CA ALA A 276 -1.44 9.60 -7.45
C ALA A 276 -0.30 8.82 -8.10
N GLY A 277 0.05 7.67 -7.52
CA GLY A 277 1.17 6.90 -8.03
C GLY A 277 1.08 5.40 -7.74
N MET A 278 1.75 4.63 -8.61
CA MET A 278 2.05 3.23 -8.41
C MET A 278 3.50 3.12 -7.94
N ASN A 279 3.69 2.56 -6.75
CA ASN A 279 5.04 2.47 -6.19
C ASN A 279 5.75 1.23 -6.71
N THR A 280 6.82 1.44 -7.46
CA THR A 280 7.62 0.38 -8.08
C THR A 280 8.85 0.00 -7.26
N PHE A 281 8.87 0.34 -5.97
CA PHE A 281 10.00 0.07 -5.09
C PHE A 281 10.34 -1.42 -5.03
N SER A 282 11.61 -1.72 -5.20
CA SER A 282 12.18 -3.07 -5.04
C SER A 282 13.62 -2.95 -4.55
N VAL A 283 14.12 -4.00 -3.93
CA VAL A 283 15.52 -4.11 -3.52
C VAL A 283 16.11 -5.33 -4.22
N ASP A 284 17.16 -5.13 -5.00
CA ASP A 284 17.82 -6.17 -5.79
C ASP A 284 16.83 -7.03 -6.61
N GLY A 285 15.84 -6.36 -7.22
CA GLY A 285 14.78 -7.01 -8.00
C GLY A 285 13.71 -7.72 -7.18
N THR A 286 13.81 -7.71 -5.85
CA THR A 286 12.78 -8.26 -4.97
C THR A 286 11.72 -7.22 -4.68
N TYR A 287 10.49 -7.48 -5.09
CA TYR A 287 9.31 -6.67 -4.76
C TYR A 287 8.73 -7.07 -3.40
N PRO A 288 8.13 -6.14 -2.65
CA PRO A 288 7.50 -6.43 -1.36
C PRO A 288 6.22 -7.27 -1.49
N SER A 289 5.55 -7.23 -2.63
CA SER A 289 4.35 -7.98 -2.99
C SER A 289 4.34 -8.27 -4.48
N ASP A 290 3.42 -9.10 -4.96
CA ASP A 290 3.09 -9.27 -6.38
C ASP A 290 2.13 -8.19 -6.90
N HIS A 291 1.67 -7.30 -6.01
CA HIS A 291 0.99 -6.06 -6.34
C HIS A 291 1.88 -4.85 -6.09
N LEU A 292 1.70 -3.81 -6.89
CA LEU A 292 2.26 -2.49 -6.64
C LEU A 292 1.36 -1.72 -5.68
N PRO A 293 1.88 -1.12 -4.61
CA PRO A 293 1.11 -0.18 -3.81
C PRO A 293 0.61 0.97 -4.67
N VAL A 294 -0.67 1.31 -4.57
CA VAL A 294 -1.23 2.54 -5.16
C VAL A 294 -1.34 3.58 -4.05
N GLN A 295 -0.86 4.77 -4.33
CA GLN A 295 -0.77 5.86 -3.38
C GLN A 295 -1.46 7.11 -3.91
N ALA A 296 -2.01 7.91 -3.01
CA ALA A 296 -2.50 9.24 -3.33
C ALA A 296 -2.20 10.23 -2.21
N SER A 297 -1.88 11.47 -2.60
CA SER A 297 -1.79 12.62 -1.71
C SER A 297 -2.98 13.52 -1.97
N MET A 298 -3.79 13.82 -0.94
CA MET A 298 -5.06 14.50 -1.12
C MET A 298 -5.40 15.42 0.06
N THR A 299 -6.26 16.40 -0.18
CA THR A 299 -6.90 17.18 0.87
C THR A 299 -8.40 16.90 0.90
N LEU A 300 -8.94 16.79 2.09
CA LEU A 300 -10.37 16.64 2.33
C LEU A 300 -11.03 18.00 2.07
N GLY A 301 -12.00 18.05 1.20
CA GLY A 301 -12.67 19.28 0.77
C GLY A 301 -13.53 19.94 1.84
#